data_15b328b1cbcd4a62d690a3a9fde324f8
#
_entry.id   15b328b1cbcd4a62d690a3a9fde324f8
#
_cell.length_a   1.000
_cell.length_b   1.000
_cell.length_c   1.000
_cell.angle_alpha   90.00
_cell.angle_beta   90.00
_cell.angle_gamma   90.00
#
_symmetry.space_group_name_H-M   'P 1'
#
loop_
_entity.id
_entity.type
_entity.pdbx_description
1 polymer ?
#
loop_
_entity_poly.entity_id
_entity_poly.type
_entity_poly.pdbx_seq_one_letter_code
_entity_poly.pdbx_strand_id
1 'polypeptide(L)'
;MNSPLIPVQISPVEDIVADMRAGRMVILVDEEDRENEGDLVLASDHVTPEAINFMAKFGRGLICLTLTRERCEYLKLPPMAARNGTVYSTAFTVSIEAAEGVTTGISAADRARTVQAAVAQNAQPTDLVQPGHIFPLQAVDGGVLMRAGHTEAGCDLAAMAGCSPSSVICEVMKDDGTMARLPDLQLFAAEHGLKIGTIADLIQYRSRTESLLQKVGTRQMHTNWGEFTAHLFQDKPSQSVHMALVKGSWSQTDDVAVRVHEPLSVLDALEVNRSMHSWGLDTSLQYLNAQGQGVAVLLNCGESAGQLLAQFEGSARSAQAPERGRMDLRSYGIGAQILRECGVHKMKLLGQPRRMPSMAGYGLEITGYITKE
;
A
#
# COMPACT_ATOMS: atom_id res chain seq x y z
N MET A 1 21.05 24.11 30.66
CA MET A 1 20.74 22.67 30.82
C MET A 1 19.46 22.44 30.05
N ASN A 2 19.55 21.78 28.92
CA ASN A 2 18.32 21.42 28.17
C ASN A 2 17.58 20.35 28.95
N SER A 3 16.31 20.58 29.28
CA SER A 3 15.46 19.52 29.82
C SER A 3 15.47 18.32 28.84
N PRO A 4 15.45 17.07 29.32
CA PRO A 4 15.39 15.92 28.44
C PRO A 4 14.13 16.02 27.58
N LEU A 5 14.27 15.76 26.26
CA LEU A 5 13.13 15.71 25.34
C LEU A 5 12.22 14.55 25.75
N ILE A 6 10.94 14.82 25.87
CA ILE A 6 9.92 13.79 26.13
C ILE A 6 9.49 13.24 24.76
N PRO A 7 9.59 11.92 24.51
CA PRO A 7 9.17 11.32 23.25
C PRO A 7 7.70 11.62 22.93
N VAL A 8 7.43 12.02 21.69
CA VAL A 8 6.06 12.28 21.22
C VAL A 8 5.30 10.97 21.07
N GLN A 9 4.05 10.94 21.50
CA GLN A 9 3.16 9.79 21.29
C GLN A 9 2.60 9.81 19.88
N ILE A 10 2.16 8.63 19.37
CA ILE A 10 1.42 8.52 18.12
C ILE A 10 0.13 9.34 18.24
N SER A 11 -0.11 10.17 17.24
CA SER A 11 -1.27 11.06 17.17
C SER A 11 -2.43 10.40 16.43
N PRO A 12 -3.69 10.66 16.83
CA PRO A 12 -4.86 10.23 16.05
C PRO A 12 -4.82 10.77 14.62
N VAL A 13 -5.43 10.04 13.68
CA VAL A 13 -5.45 10.41 12.25
C VAL A 13 -6.09 11.79 12.04
N GLU A 14 -7.12 12.11 12.80
CA GLU A 14 -7.80 13.41 12.75
C GLU A 14 -6.85 14.57 13.04
N ASP A 15 -5.94 14.39 14.00
CA ASP A 15 -4.93 15.39 14.37
C ASP A 15 -3.87 15.55 13.29
N ILE A 16 -3.46 14.46 12.65
CA ILE A 16 -2.55 14.46 11.50
C ILE A 16 -3.19 15.20 10.32
N VAL A 17 -4.45 14.90 10.00
CA VAL A 17 -5.21 15.57 8.95
C VAL A 17 -5.39 17.06 9.25
N ALA A 18 -5.64 17.43 10.51
CA ALA A 18 -5.76 18.83 10.92
C ALA A 18 -4.45 19.61 10.72
N ASP A 19 -3.30 18.98 11.01
CA ASP A 19 -1.99 19.59 10.80
C ASP A 19 -1.70 19.74 9.30
N MET A 20 -1.96 18.71 8.49
CA MET A 20 -1.81 18.77 7.03
C MET A 20 -2.67 19.89 6.42
N ARG A 21 -3.93 20.03 6.87
CA ARG A 21 -4.84 21.11 6.44
C ARG A 21 -4.31 22.49 6.80
N ALA A 22 -3.66 22.63 7.94
CA ALA A 22 -3.07 23.88 8.40
C ALA A 22 -1.69 24.18 7.77
N GLY A 23 -1.23 23.36 6.82
CA GLY A 23 0.07 23.52 6.19
C GLY A 23 1.23 23.15 7.12
N ARG A 24 1.01 22.34 8.12
CA ARG A 24 2.05 21.84 9.00
C ARG A 24 2.54 20.47 8.54
N MET A 25 3.84 20.29 8.58
CA MET A 25 4.52 19.03 8.30
C MET A 25 4.24 18.04 9.42
N VAL A 26 4.09 16.76 9.06
CA VAL A 26 3.92 15.65 9.99
C VAL A 26 4.94 14.56 9.70
N ILE A 27 5.11 13.63 10.64
CA ILE A 27 5.85 12.39 10.40
C ILE A 27 4.84 11.28 10.23
N LEU A 28 5.04 10.44 9.23
CA LEU A 28 4.26 9.24 9.02
C LEU A 28 5.18 8.03 9.06
N VAL A 29 4.83 7.02 9.84
CA VAL A 29 5.62 5.78 9.97
C VAL A 29 4.86 4.59 9.40
N ASP A 30 5.58 3.70 8.75
CA ASP A 30 5.06 2.41 8.32
C ASP A 30 5.41 1.29 9.33
N GLU A 31 4.97 0.08 9.06
CA GLU A 31 5.15 -1.04 9.97
C GLU A 31 6.58 -1.61 9.92
N GLU A 32 7.01 -2.22 11.04
CA GLU A 32 8.33 -2.83 11.19
C GLU A 32 8.63 -3.94 10.19
N ASP A 33 7.59 -4.60 9.68
CA ASP A 33 7.69 -5.69 8.71
C ASP A 33 7.68 -5.22 7.24
N ARG A 34 7.54 -3.88 6.99
CA ARG A 34 7.61 -3.28 5.67
C ARG A 34 8.98 -2.59 5.47
N GLU A 35 9.05 -1.28 5.42
CA GLU A 35 10.31 -0.50 5.34
C GLU A 35 10.85 -0.16 6.73
N ASN A 36 9.93 -0.08 7.71
CA ASN A 36 10.22 0.34 9.08
C ASN A 36 10.88 1.72 9.10
N GLU A 37 10.30 2.67 8.38
CA GLU A 37 10.84 4.02 8.18
C GLU A 37 9.81 5.06 8.58
N GLY A 38 10.26 6.31 8.69
CA GLY A 38 9.39 7.44 8.88
C GLY A 38 9.74 8.56 7.92
N ASP A 39 8.71 9.09 7.28
CA ASP A 39 8.83 10.20 6.35
C ASP A 39 8.26 11.48 6.93
N LEU A 40 8.93 12.60 6.69
CA LEU A 40 8.33 13.92 6.75
C LEU A 40 7.33 14.04 5.61
N VAL A 41 6.10 14.46 5.91
CA VAL A 41 5.01 14.58 4.94
C VAL A 41 4.38 15.95 5.03
N LEU A 42 4.21 16.62 3.89
CA LEU A 42 3.55 17.91 3.77
C LEU A 42 2.66 17.94 2.54
N ALA A 43 1.40 18.40 2.66
CA ALA A 43 0.55 18.61 1.49
C ALA A 43 1.22 19.57 0.50
N SER A 44 1.26 19.19 -0.77
CA SER A 44 2.02 19.93 -1.79
C SER A 44 1.52 21.36 -2.02
N ASP A 45 0.24 21.62 -1.73
CA ASP A 45 -0.36 22.96 -1.80
C ASP A 45 0.31 23.96 -0.83
N HIS A 46 0.95 23.46 0.22
CA HIS A 46 1.61 24.25 1.25
C HIS A 46 3.14 24.25 1.15
N VAL A 47 3.70 23.75 0.04
CA VAL A 47 5.15 23.66 -0.12
C VAL A 47 5.77 25.05 -0.29
N THR A 48 6.79 25.31 0.53
CA THR A 48 7.61 26.54 0.51
C THR A 48 9.10 26.18 0.43
N PRO A 49 9.98 27.13 0.07
CA PRO A 49 11.43 26.93 0.13
C PRO A 49 11.91 26.52 1.53
N GLU A 50 11.31 27.05 2.58
CA GLU A 50 11.65 26.73 3.98
C GLU A 50 11.29 25.27 4.31
N ALA A 51 10.13 24.78 3.84
CA ALA A 51 9.73 23.39 4.02
C ALA A 51 10.68 22.41 3.31
N ILE A 52 11.05 22.70 2.06
CA ILE A 52 12.03 21.91 1.32
C ILE A 52 13.40 21.95 2.00
N ASN A 53 13.82 23.13 2.48
CA ASN A 53 15.08 23.25 3.21
C ASN A 53 15.06 22.47 4.53
N PHE A 54 13.93 22.45 5.23
CA PHE A 54 13.75 21.64 6.45
C PHE A 54 13.91 20.14 6.13
N MET A 55 13.22 19.64 5.11
CA MET A 55 13.32 18.25 4.66
C MET A 55 14.78 17.90 4.28
N ALA A 56 15.42 18.72 3.48
CA ALA A 56 16.79 18.47 3.04
C ALA A 56 17.81 18.49 4.19
N LYS A 57 17.63 19.40 5.16
CA LYS A 57 18.57 19.60 6.27
C LYS A 57 18.37 18.58 7.38
N PHE A 58 17.15 18.30 7.74
CA PHE A 58 16.81 17.51 8.93
C PHE A 58 16.30 16.09 8.56
N GLY A 59 15.53 15.94 7.49
CA GLY A 59 15.13 14.63 6.96
C GLY A 59 16.31 13.91 6.32
N ARG A 60 17.04 14.57 5.40
CA ARG A 60 18.22 14.07 4.69
C ARG A 60 17.92 12.96 3.67
N GLY A 61 16.67 12.53 3.56
CA GLY A 61 16.20 11.57 2.58
C GLY A 61 16.05 12.15 1.18
N LEU A 62 15.46 11.36 0.30
CA LEU A 62 15.14 11.81 -1.06
C LEU A 62 13.82 12.59 -1.05
N ILE A 63 13.86 13.85 -1.46
CA ILE A 63 12.63 14.65 -1.54
C ILE A 63 11.83 14.20 -2.77
N CYS A 64 10.68 13.56 -2.53
CA CYS A 64 9.79 13.02 -3.53
C CYS A 64 8.44 13.75 -3.54
N LEU A 65 7.80 13.80 -4.71
CA LEU A 65 6.45 14.35 -4.88
C LEU A 65 5.48 13.22 -5.15
N THR A 66 4.57 12.93 -4.21
CA THR A 66 3.53 11.92 -4.42
C THR A 66 2.41 12.52 -5.27
N LEU A 67 1.99 11.79 -6.31
CA LEU A 67 0.95 12.20 -7.24
C LEU A 67 -0.01 11.04 -7.50
N THR A 68 -1.28 11.36 -7.78
CA THR A 68 -2.22 10.35 -8.27
C THR A 68 -1.81 9.87 -9.67
N ARG A 69 -2.27 8.68 -10.06
CA ARG A 69 -2.10 8.14 -11.42
C ARG A 69 -2.61 9.14 -12.46
N GLU A 70 -3.84 9.64 -12.27
CA GLU A 70 -4.45 10.62 -13.17
C GLU A 70 -3.57 11.85 -13.37
N ARG A 71 -2.97 12.37 -12.28
CA ARG A 71 -2.09 13.54 -12.37
C ARG A 71 -0.80 13.22 -13.11
N CYS A 72 -0.20 12.05 -12.88
CA CYS A 72 0.99 11.61 -13.62
C CYS A 72 0.70 11.47 -15.12
N GLU A 73 -0.43 10.88 -15.48
CA GLU A 73 -0.88 10.74 -16.88
C GLU A 73 -1.13 12.10 -17.54
N TYR A 74 -1.83 13.00 -16.84
CA TYR A 74 -2.10 14.35 -17.32
C TYR A 74 -0.80 15.14 -17.60
N LEU A 75 0.16 15.06 -16.68
CA LEU A 75 1.45 15.73 -16.82
C LEU A 75 2.43 14.98 -17.75
N LYS A 76 2.03 13.84 -18.32
CA LYS A 76 2.86 12.99 -19.19
C LYS A 76 4.16 12.55 -18.53
N LEU A 77 4.08 12.08 -17.30
CA LEU A 77 5.21 11.57 -16.53
C LEU A 77 5.32 10.04 -16.71
N PRO A 78 6.18 9.53 -17.58
CA PRO A 78 6.36 8.11 -17.76
C PRO A 78 7.12 7.50 -16.58
N PRO A 79 7.01 6.18 -16.34
CA PRO A 79 7.84 5.47 -15.37
C PRO A 79 9.32 5.74 -15.61
N MET A 80 10.10 5.92 -14.54
CA MET A 80 11.54 6.14 -14.60
C MET A 80 12.30 4.97 -15.23
N ALA A 81 11.80 3.75 -15.07
CA ALA A 81 12.37 2.54 -15.63
C ALA A 81 11.31 1.71 -16.34
N ALA A 82 11.64 1.14 -17.48
CA ALA A 82 10.76 0.22 -18.21
C ALA A 82 10.40 -1.03 -17.39
N ARG A 83 11.27 -1.41 -16.46
CA ARG A 83 11.09 -2.52 -15.52
C ARG A 83 11.45 -2.07 -14.11
N ASN A 84 10.47 -2.09 -13.22
CA ASN A 84 10.69 -1.80 -11.81
C ASN A 84 11.24 -3.05 -11.09
N GLY A 85 12.47 -2.98 -10.60
CA GLY A 85 13.14 -4.04 -9.84
C GLY A 85 13.26 -3.75 -8.35
N THR A 86 12.61 -2.68 -7.83
CA THR A 86 12.71 -2.32 -6.41
C THR A 86 11.93 -3.29 -5.52
N VAL A 87 12.42 -3.49 -4.29
CA VAL A 87 11.84 -4.45 -3.33
C VAL A 87 10.36 -4.18 -3.06
N TYR A 88 10.01 -2.93 -2.89
CA TYR A 88 8.65 -2.49 -2.55
C TYR A 88 7.88 -1.92 -3.74
N SER A 89 8.41 -2.08 -4.95
CA SER A 89 7.79 -1.64 -6.20
C SER A 89 7.43 -0.16 -6.21
N THR A 90 8.25 0.70 -5.57
CA THR A 90 8.03 2.14 -5.53
C THR A 90 7.97 2.69 -6.95
N ALA A 91 6.85 3.32 -7.30
CA ALA A 91 6.54 3.71 -8.67
C ALA A 91 7.13 5.08 -9.01
N PHE A 92 8.46 5.16 -9.11
CA PHE A 92 9.14 6.34 -9.59
C PHE A 92 8.75 6.65 -11.04
N THR A 93 8.41 7.91 -11.30
CA THR A 93 8.37 8.47 -12.64
C THR A 93 9.70 9.17 -12.97
N VAL A 94 9.87 9.61 -14.20
CA VAL A 94 11.01 10.47 -14.56
C VAL A 94 11.05 11.68 -13.63
N SER A 95 12.27 12.11 -13.25
CA SER A 95 12.44 13.32 -12.44
C SER A 95 12.08 14.57 -13.26
N ILE A 96 11.65 15.62 -12.58
CA ILE A 96 11.10 16.82 -13.18
C ILE A 96 11.78 18.09 -12.66
N GLU A 97 11.71 19.14 -13.49
CA GLU A 97 12.05 20.50 -13.14
C GLU A 97 10.98 21.46 -13.65
N ALA A 98 10.75 22.60 -12.97
CA ALA A 98 9.91 23.66 -13.54
C ALA A 98 10.56 24.22 -14.80
N ALA A 99 9.74 24.43 -15.85
CA ALA A 99 10.25 25.02 -17.10
C ALA A 99 10.69 26.48 -16.91
N GLU A 100 10.11 27.17 -15.92
CA GLU A 100 10.40 28.58 -15.63
C GLU A 100 10.48 28.85 -14.12
N GLY A 101 11.26 29.86 -13.75
CA GLY A 101 11.38 30.33 -12.37
C GLY A 101 12.36 29.53 -11.51
N VAL A 102 13.26 28.78 -12.13
CA VAL A 102 14.34 28.03 -11.49
C VAL A 102 15.70 28.45 -12.05
N THR A 103 16.77 28.18 -11.30
CA THR A 103 18.16 28.42 -11.72
C THR A 103 18.83 27.11 -12.16
N THR A 104 19.47 26.41 -11.22
CA THR A 104 20.08 25.09 -11.46
C THR A 104 19.18 23.91 -11.03
N GLY A 105 18.03 24.21 -10.44
CA GLY A 105 17.02 23.22 -10.04
C GLY A 105 17.19 22.62 -8.64
N ILE A 106 18.41 22.55 -8.11
CA ILE A 106 18.70 21.81 -6.86
C ILE A 106 18.44 22.64 -5.58
N SER A 107 18.37 23.98 -5.67
CA SER A 107 18.15 24.81 -4.48
C SER A 107 16.78 24.51 -3.84
N ALA A 108 16.61 24.81 -2.55
CA ALA A 108 15.32 24.62 -1.89
C ALA A 108 14.23 25.46 -2.58
N ALA A 109 14.55 26.65 -3.04
CA ALA A 109 13.63 27.51 -3.78
C ALA A 109 13.25 26.91 -5.15
N ASP A 110 14.23 26.40 -5.91
CA ASP A 110 13.97 25.80 -7.21
C ASP A 110 13.12 24.53 -7.08
N ARG A 111 13.42 23.66 -6.11
CA ARG A 111 12.62 22.45 -5.83
C ARG A 111 11.21 22.78 -5.38
N ALA A 112 11.03 23.77 -4.50
CA ALA A 112 9.70 24.26 -4.11
C ALA A 112 8.92 24.79 -5.32
N ARG A 113 9.59 25.57 -6.20
CA ARG A 113 9.00 26.09 -7.44
C ARG A 113 8.57 24.94 -8.38
N THR A 114 9.39 23.91 -8.50
CA THR A 114 9.08 22.72 -9.31
C THR A 114 7.85 22.00 -8.79
N VAL A 115 7.76 21.75 -7.47
CA VAL A 115 6.55 21.17 -6.86
C VAL A 115 5.33 22.02 -7.15
N GLN A 116 5.38 23.32 -6.88
CA GLN A 116 4.29 24.26 -7.11
C GLN A 116 3.83 24.25 -8.58
N ALA A 117 4.75 24.20 -9.54
CA ALA A 117 4.43 24.10 -10.96
C ALA A 117 3.71 22.79 -11.29
N ALA A 118 4.17 21.66 -10.71
CA ALA A 118 3.58 20.35 -10.96
C ALA A 118 2.18 20.18 -10.38
N VAL A 119 1.84 20.86 -9.26
CA VAL A 119 0.55 20.68 -8.57
C VAL A 119 -0.44 21.82 -8.84
N ALA A 120 -0.06 22.87 -9.52
CA ALA A 120 -0.95 23.98 -9.87
C ALA A 120 -2.20 23.46 -10.60
N GLN A 121 -3.38 24.00 -10.27
CA GLN A 121 -4.66 23.56 -10.87
C GLN A 121 -4.67 23.68 -12.39
N ASN A 122 -4.01 24.71 -12.91
CA ASN A 122 -3.90 24.99 -14.35
C ASN A 122 -2.59 24.50 -14.97
N ALA A 123 -1.78 23.69 -14.27
CA ALA A 123 -0.51 23.19 -14.78
C ALA A 123 -0.70 22.46 -16.11
N GLN A 124 0.26 22.66 -17.00
CA GLN A 124 0.34 21.98 -18.30
C GLN A 124 1.61 21.12 -18.34
N PRO A 125 1.64 20.06 -19.15
CA PRO A 125 2.87 19.27 -19.32
C PRO A 125 4.09 20.09 -19.72
N THR A 126 3.88 21.22 -20.41
CA THR A 126 4.92 22.17 -20.85
C THR A 126 5.47 23.04 -19.73
N ASP A 127 4.83 23.10 -18.56
CA ASP A 127 5.33 23.83 -17.39
C ASP A 127 6.45 23.06 -16.67
N LEU A 128 6.71 21.83 -17.12
CA LEU A 128 7.73 20.95 -16.60
C LEU A 128 8.71 20.53 -17.70
N VAL A 129 9.96 20.35 -17.32
CA VAL A 129 11.00 19.73 -18.14
C VAL A 129 11.54 18.47 -17.44
N GLN A 130 12.14 17.59 -18.21
CA GLN A 130 12.68 16.29 -17.76
C GLN A 130 14.09 16.12 -18.32
N PRO A 131 15.07 15.62 -17.53
CA PRO A 131 15.00 15.32 -16.10
C PRO A 131 15.09 16.57 -15.22
N GLY A 132 14.98 16.40 -13.89
CA GLY A 132 15.11 17.47 -12.90
C GLY A 132 15.47 16.96 -11.50
N HIS A 133 15.22 17.78 -10.49
CA HIS A 133 15.65 17.54 -9.11
C HIS A 133 14.48 17.23 -8.14
N ILE A 134 13.27 17.08 -8.65
CA ILE A 134 12.12 16.49 -7.92
C ILE A 134 11.77 15.15 -8.54
N PHE A 135 11.47 14.17 -7.70
CA PHE A 135 11.19 12.79 -8.06
C PHE A 135 9.73 12.47 -7.82
N PRO A 136 8.87 12.51 -8.86
CA PRO A 136 7.46 12.14 -8.65
C PRO A 136 7.30 10.64 -8.46
N LEU A 137 6.40 10.29 -7.53
CA LEU A 137 5.98 8.94 -7.23
C LEU A 137 4.49 8.80 -7.57
N GLN A 138 4.16 7.80 -8.37
CA GLN A 138 2.78 7.53 -8.74
C GLN A 138 2.11 6.65 -7.69
N ALA A 139 1.09 7.20 -7.00
CA ALA A 139 0.26 6.45 -6.07
C ALA A 139 -0.64 5.44 -6.80
N VAL A 140 -0.92 4.32 -6.14
CA VAL A 140 -1.88 3.33 -6.61
C VAL A 140 -3.31 3.84 -6.38
N ASP A 141 -4.20 3.61 -7.37
CA ASP A 141 -5.62 3.94 -7.23
C ASP A 141 -6.23 3.19 -6.04
N GLY A 142 -6.95 3.92 -5.18
CA GLY A 142 -7.47 3.41 -3.91
C GLY A 142 -6.58 3.71 -2.70
N GLY A 143 -5.39 4.28 -2.90
CA GLY A 143 -4.53 4.79 -1.83
C GLY A 143 -4.06 3.71 -0.86
N VAL A 144 -3.96 4.05 0.44
CA VAL A 144 -3.46 3.12 1.47
C VAL A 144 -4.30 1.86 1.64
N LEU A 145 -5.57 1.87 1.22
CA LEU A 145 -6.42 0.67 1.23
C LEU A 145 -5.98 -0.36 0.18
N MET A 146 -5.18 0.04 -0.79
CA MET A 146 -4.65 -0.82 -1.86
C MET A 146 -3.15 -1.09 -1.68
N ARG A 147 -2.38 -0.13 -1.20
CA ARG A 147 -0.95 -0.27 -0.93
C ARG A 147 -0.56 0.57 0.29
N ALA A 148 -0.11 -0.08 1.35
CA ALA A 148 0.26 0.55 2.62
C ALA A 148 1.65 1.24 2.54
N GLY A 149 1.80 2.22 1.64
CA GLY A 149 3.05 2.96 1.42
C GLY A 149 2.91 4.45 1.69
N HIS A 150 4.05 5.11 1.98
CA HIS A 150 4.12 6.56 2.21
C HIS A 150 3.59 7.36 1.01
N THR A 151 3.81 6.87 -0.22
CA THR A 151 3.29 7.48 -1.46
C THR A 151 1.77 7.61 -1.43
N GLU A 152 1.08 6.51 -1.15
CA GLU A 152 -0.38 6.46 -1.06
C GLU A 152 -0.89 7.26 0.13
N ALA A 153 -0.23 7.10 1.28
CA ALA A 153 -0.60 7.80 2.50
C ALA A 153 -0.50 9.33 2.37
N GLY A 154 0.53 9.82 1.70
CA GLY A 154 0.69 11.24 1.44
C GLY A 154 -0.44 11.83 0.58
N CYS A 155 -0.84 11.13 -0.50
CA CYS A 155 -1.97 11.52 -1.33
C CYS A 155 -3.29 11.50 -0.55
N ASP A 156 -3.52 10.43 0.22
CA ASP A 156 -4.74 10.26 1.01
C ASP A 156 -4.90 11.33 2.10
N LEU A 157 -3.85 11.56 2.89
CA LEU A 157 -3.87 12.58 3.93
C LEU A 157 -4.09 13.99 3.36
N ALA A 158 -3.45 14.32 2.23
CA ALA A 158 -3.66 15.60 1.56
C ALA A 158 -5.13 15.75 1.10
N ALA A 159 -5.70 14.72 0.46
CA ALA A 159 -7.11 14.72 0.06
C ALA A 159 -8.06 14.86 1.26
N MET A 160 -7.83 14.11 2.35
CA MET A 160 -8.61 14.19 3.59
C MET A 160 -8.47 15.56 4.26
N ALA A 161 -7.33 16.24 4.10
CA ALA A 161 -7.11 17.61 4.55
C ALA A 161 -7.86 18.65 3.70
N GLY A 162 -8.45 18.26 2.57
CA GLY A 162 -9.11 19.17 1.62
C GLY A 162 -8.13 19.88 0.68
N CYS A 163 -6.91 19.38 0.57
CA CYS A 163 -5.86 19.80 -0.36
C CYS A 163 -5.92 18.99 -1.66
N SER A 164 -5.10 19.38 -2.63
CA SER A 164 -4.84 18.52 -3.80
C SER A 164 -4.31 17.16 -3.34
N PRO A 165 -4.71 16.03 -3.96
CA PRO A 165 -4.30 14.71 -3.54
C PRO A 165 -2.83 14.43 -3.91
N SER A 166 -1.95 15.20 -3.31
CA SER A 166 -0.50 15.18 -3.53
C SER A 166 0.25 15.70 -2.31
N SER A 167 1.44 15.18 -2.06
CA SER A 167 2.29 15.60 -0.96
C SER A 167 3.76 15.56 -1.34
N VAL A 168 4.58 16.31 -0.61
CA VAL A 168 6.03 16.12 -0.62
C VAL A 168 6.39 15.25 0.57
N ILE A 169 7.19 14.22 0.32
CA ILE A 169 7.69 13.30 1.33
C ILE A 169 9.20 13.25 1.33
N CYS A 170 9.79 12.94 2.47
CA CYS A 170 11.23 12.80 2.62
C CYS A 170 11.52 11.89 3.82
N GLU A 171 12.26 10.83 3.61
CA GLU A 171 12.67 9.90 4.66
C GLU A 171 13.54 10.61 5.71
N VAL A 172 13.43 10.18 6.97
CA VAL A 172 14.24 10.71 8.08
C VAL A 172 15.41 9.77 8.36
N MET A 173 16.62 10.31 8.21
CA MET A 173 17.87 9.63 8.57
C MET A 173 18.49 10.25 9.81
N LYS A 174 19.20 9.43 10.60
CA LYS A 174 20.02 9.86 11.72
C LYS A 174 21.30 10.55 11.24
N ASP A 175 22.03 11.18 12.17
CA ASP A 175 23.29 11.87 11.87
C ASP A 175 24.38 10.93 11.33
N ASP A 176 24.33 9.65 11.70
CA ASP A 176 25.25 8.62 11.20
C ASP A 176 24.89 8.09 9.80
N GLY A 177 23.80 8.59 9.19
CA GLY A 177 23.31 8.18 7.87
C GLY A 177 22.46 6.91 7.88
N THR A 178 22.17 6.30 9.03
CA THR A 178 21.24 5.19 9.13
C THR A 178 19.81 5.69 9.24
N MET A 179 18.82 4.84 8.88
CA MET A 179 17.41 5.22 8.94
C MET A 179 16.95 5.43 10.39
N ALA A 180 16.21 6.53 10.62
CA ALA A 180 15.55 6.75 11.90
C ALA A 180 14.37 5.77 12.05
N ARG A 181 14.25 5.16 13.25
CA ARG A 181 13.15 4.27 13.59
C ARG A 181 12.23 4.96 14.59
N LEU A 182 11.08 4.37 14.90
CA LEU A 182 10.07 5.02 15.74
C LEU A 182 10.63 5.68 17.01
N PRO A 183 11.54 5.06 17.81
CA PRO A 183 12.11 5.74 18.98
C PRO A 183 12.92 7.00 18.63
N ASP A 184 13.68 6.97 17.52
CA ASP A 184 14.46 8.12 17.05
C ASP A 184 13.50 9.23 16.54
N LEU A 185 12.45 8.83 15.78
CA LEU A 185 11.43 9.74 15.25
C LEU A 185 10.63 10.42 16.33
N GLN A 186 10.35 9.76 17.45
CA GLN A 186 9.66 10.36 18.59
C GLN A 186 10.48 11.49 19.25
N LEU A 187 11.81 11.34 19.32
CA LEU A 187 12.71 12.39 19.79
C LEU A 187 12.84 13.51 18.77
N PHE A 188 12.98 13.18 17.50
CA PHE A 188 13.01 14.14 16.40
C PHE A 188 11.72 14.98 16.35
N ALA A 189 10.58 14.34 16.48
CA ALA A 189 9.28 15.03 16.55
C ALA A 189 9.18 15.98 17.73
N ALA A 190 9.67 15.58 18.91
CA ALA A 190 9.72 16.43 20.09
C ALA A 190 10.61 17.66 19.88
N GLU A 191 11.76 17.49 19.23
CA GLU A 191 12.70 18.58 18.93
C GLU A 191 12.10 19.61 17.98
N HIS A 192 11.37 19.13 16.97
CA HIS A 192 10.87 19.98 15.90
C HIS A 192 9.37 20.35 16.02
N GLY A 193 8.70 19.91 17.09
CA GLY A 193 7.28 20.20 17.32
C GLY A 193 6.34 19.57 16.28
N LEU A 194 6.69 18.36 15.81
CA LEU A 194 5.93 17.62 14.80
C LEU A 194 5.06 16.55 15.45
N LYS A 195 3.95 16.20 14.81
CA LYS A 195 3.15 15.02 15.16
C LYS A 195 3.59 13.80 14.38
N ILE A 196 3.37 12.62 14.96
CA ILE A 196 3.64 11.33 14.34
C ILE A 196 2.33 10.59 14.16
N GLY A 197 2.03 10.14 12.95
CA GLY A 197 0.95 9.20 12.62
C GLY A 197 1.50 7.88 12.11
N THR A 198 0.64 6.87 12.00
CA THR A 198 0.98 5.58 11.40
C THR A 198 0.14 5.31 10.15
N ILE A 199 0.73 4.63 9.18
CA ILE A 199 -0.02 4.16 7.99
C ILE A 199 -1.09 3.15 8.40
N ALA A 200 -0.82 2.33 9.42
CA ALA A 200 -1.79 1.37 9.96
C ALA A 200 -3.06 2.06 10.49
N ASP A 201 -2.90 3.14 11.27
CA ASP A 201 -4.04 3.91 11.78
C ASP A 201 -4.81 4.59 10.65
N LEU A 202 -4.12 5.11 9.64
CA LEU A 202 -4.75 5.69 8.45
C LEU A 202 -5.57 4.66 7.67
N ILE A 203 -5.05 3.44 7.47
CA ILE A 203 -5.78 2.32 6.87
C ILE A 203 -7.03 1.99 7.70
N GLN A 204 -6.87 1.88 9.02
CA GLN A 204 -7.99 1.61 9.93
C GLN A 204 -9.06 2.70 9.84
N TYR A 205 -8.65 3.97 9.82
CA TYR A 205 -9.55 5.11 9.68
C TYR A 205 -10.34 5.06 8.38
N ARG A 206 -9.66 4.92 7.23
CA ARG A 206 -10.29 4.85 5.92
C ARG A 206 -11.16 3.59 5.75
N SER A 207 -10.72 2.45 6.26
CA SER A 207 -11.47 1.19 6.15
C SER A 207 -12.78 1.17 6.92
N ARG A 208 -12.97 2.08 7.89
CA ARG A 208 -14.26 2.25 8.60
C ARG A 208 -15.28 3.04 7.77
N THR A 209 -14.80 3.97 6.94
CA THR A 209 -15.64 4.91 6.21
C THR A 209 -15.74 4.59 4.71
N GLU A 210 -14.79 3.82 4.18
CA GLU A 210 -14.67 3.52 2.76
C GLU A 210 -14.53 2.03 2.51
N SER A 211 -15.23 1.52 1.50
CA SER A 211 -14.99 0.19 0.93
C SER A 211 -14.71 0.32 -0.57
N LEU A 212 -13.54 -0.14 -0.99
CA LEU A 212 -13.17 -0.20 -2.42
C LEU A 212 -13.78 -1.43 -3.09
N LEU A 213 -14.24 -2.39 -2.29
CA LEU A 213 -14.88 -3.60 -2.77
C LEU A 213 -16.39 -3.49 -2.70
N GLN A 214 -17.04 -3.88 -3.78
CA GLN A 214 -18.48 -4.03 -3.84
C GLN A 214 -18.83 -5.52 -3.86
N LYS A 215 -19.60 -5.97 -2.87
CA LYS A 215 -20.18 -7.30 -2.90
C LYS A 215 -21.29 -7.32 -3.94
N VAL A 216 -21.07 -8.03 -5.05
CA VAL A 216 -21.99 -8.03 -6.20
C VAL A 216 -22.87 -9.26 -6.26
N GLY A 217 -22.62 -10.30 -5.45
CA GLY A 217 -23.44 -11.49 -5.43
C GLY A 217 -23.14 -12.42 -4.27
N THR A 218 -24.14 -13.24 -3.92
CA THR A 218 -24.03 -14.34 -2.95
C THR A 218 -24.87 -15.50 -3.42
N ARG A 219 -24.31 -16.72 -3.40
CA ARG A 219 -25.07 -17.95 -3.67
C ARG A 219 -24.49 -19.14 -2.94
N GLN A 220 -25.29 -20.18 -2.73
CA GLN A 220 -24.79 -21.49 -2.35
C GLN A 220 -24.11 -22.13 -3.57
N MET A 221 -22.95 -22.73 -3.34
CA MET A 221 -22.18 -23.40 -4.35
C MET A 221 -21.87 -24.82 -3.91
N HIS A 222 -22.33 -25.79 -4.71
CA HIS A 222 -22.00 -27.20 -4.54
C HIS A 222 -20.72 -27.48 -5.32
N THR A 223 -19.67 -27.87 -4.62
CA THR A 223 -18.36 -28.16 -5.20
C THR A 223 -17.98 -29.63 -4.97
N ASN A 224 -16.96 -30.09 -5.66
CA ASN A 224 -16.41 -31.45 -5.40
C ASN A 224 -15.83 -31.59 -3.98
N TRP A 225 -15.61 -30.47 -3.28
CA TRP A 225 -15.04 -30.42 -1.93
C TRP A 225 -16.09 -30.12 -0.86
N GLY A 226 -17.37 -30.06 -1.22
CA GLY A 226 -18.48 -29.77 -0.33
C GLY A 226 -19.27 -28.51 -0.71
N GLU A 227 -20.19 -28.13 0.17
CA GLU A 227 -21.03 -26.95 -0.01
C GLU A 227 -20.41 -25.74 0.66
N PHE A 228 -20.36 -24.61 -0.06
CA PHE A 228 -19.86 -23.33 0.41
C PHE A 228 -20.85 -22.22 0.07
N THR A 229 -20.88 -21.17 0.88
CA THR A 229 -21.50 -19.91 0.49
C THR A 229 -20.47 -19.10 -0.28
N ALA A 230 -20.73 -18.87 -1.57
CA ALA A 230 -19.87 -18.05 -2.42
C ALA A 230 -20.31 -16.60 -2.39
N HIS A 231 -19.41 -15.69 -2.05
CA HIS A 231 -19.56 -14.24 -2.16
C HIS A 231 -18.70 -13.72 -3.30
N LEU A 232 -19.29 -12.94 -4.19
CA LEU A 232 -18.58 -12.33 -5.31
C LEU A 232 -18.36 -10.84 -5.01
N PHE A 233 -17.14 -10.38 -5.20
CA PHE A 233 -16.71 -9.01 -4.96
C PHE A 233 -16.13 -8.42 -6.23
N GLN A 234 -16.44 -7.15 -6.50
CA GLN A 234 -15.83 -6.37 -7.55
C GLN A 234 -15.00 -5.25 -6.94
N ASP A 235 -13.76 -5.16 -7.33
CA ASP A 235 -12.85 -4.06 -7.00
C ASP A 235 -13.16 -2.86 -7.88
N LYS A 236 -13.60 -1.75 -7.27
CA LYS A 236 -14.01 -0.53 -7.99
C LYS A 236 -12.87 0.08 -8.83
N PRO A 237 -11.61 0.22 -8.32
CA PRO A 237 -10.53 0.81 -9.10
C PRO A 237 -10.12 -0.02 -10.33
N SER A 238 -9.96 -1.34 -10.17
CA SER A 238 -9.46 -2.20 -11.26
C SER A 238 -10.55 -2.91 -12.05
N GLN A 239 -11.81 -2.87 -11.56
CA GLN A 239 -12.93 -3.67 -12.07
C GLN A 239 -12.67 -5.19 -12.03
N SER A 240 -11.63 -5.63 -11.33
CA SER A 240 -11.33 -7.05 -11.13
C SER A 240 -12.38 -7.71 -10.25
N VAL A 241 -12.59 -8.99 -10.47
CA VAL A 241 -13.56 -9.79 -9.72
C VAL A 241 -12.84 -10.78 -8.82
N HIS A 242 -13.29 -10.88 -7.58
CA HIS A 242 -12.76 -11.77 -6.54
C HIS A 242 -13.89 -12.58 -5.94
N MET A 243 -13.57 -13.74 -5.36
CA MET A 243 -14.56 -14.61 -4.74
C MET A 243 -14.10 -15.04 -3.35
N ALA A 244 -15.02 -15.08 -2.39
CA ALA A 244 -14.82 -15.77 -1.13
C ALA A 244 -15.75 -16.99 -1.04
N LEU A 245 -15.17 -18.15 -0.74
CA LEU A 245 -15.89 -19.38 -0.43
C LEU A 245 -15.89 -19.55 1.09
N VAL A 246 -17.06 -19.42 1.68
CA VAL A 246 -17.27 -19.41 3.13
C VAL A 246 -17.92 -20.73 3.55
N LYS A 247 -17.34 -21.39 4.56
CA LYS A 247 -17.89 -22.59 5.20
C LYS A 247 -18.22 -22.28 6.66
N GLY A 248 -19.45 -22.59 7.08
CA GLY A 248 -19.87 -22.37 8.46
C GLY A 248 -20.06 -20.91 8.86
N SER A 249 -19.97 -20.65 10.15
CA SER A 249 -20.09 -19.33 10.77
C SER A 249 -19.19 -19.24 12.00
N TRP A 250 -18.86 -18.03 12.42
CA TRP A 250 -17.95 -17.75 13.55
C TRP A 250 -18.33 -16.47 14.29
N SER A 251 -17.83 -16.34 15.50
CA SER A 251 -17.85 -15.10 16.29
C SER A 251 -16.58 -14.27 16.04
N GLN A 252 -16.56 -13.03 16.53
CA GLN A 252 -15.38 -12.14 16.40
C GLN A 252 -14.14 -12.64 17.16
N THR A 253 -14.33 -13.56 18.11
CA THR A 253 -13.24 -14.09 18.94
C THR A 253 -12.66 -15.40 18.42
N ASP A 254 -13.32 -16.02 17.42
CA ASP A 254 -12.91 -17.32 16.90
C ASP A 254 -11.72 -17.21 15.94
N ASP A 255 -10.81 -18.16 16.06
CA ASP A 255 -9.71 -18.35 15.11
C ASP A 255 -10.23 -19.02 13.82
N VAL A 256 -10.40 -18.24 12.77
CA VAL A 256 -10.92 -18.73 11.50
C VAL A 256 -9.80 -19.27 10.62
N ALA A 257 -9.95 -20.48 10.08
CA ALA A 257 -9.04 -21.00 9.06
C ALA A 257 -9.22 -20.25 7.75
N VAL A 258 -8.14 -19.67 7.23
CA VAL A 258 -8.16 -18.79 6.05
C VAL A 258 -7.15 -19.22 5.02
N ARG A 259 -7.58 -19.28 3.76
CA ARG A 259 -6.70 -19.37 2.59
C ARG A 259 -6.93 -18.15 1.70
N VAL A 260 -5.87 -17.42 1.38
CA VAL A 260 -5.87 -16.46 0.27
C VAL A 260 -5.08 -17.09 -0.88
N HIS A 261 -5.73 -17.24 -2.02
CA HIS A 261 -5.19 -17.90 -3.21
C HIS A 261 -5.11 -16.90 -4.36
N GLU A 262 -3.89 -16.71 -4.88
CA GLU A 262 -3.61 -15.77 -5.97
C GLU A 262 -2.39 -16.22 -6.80
N PRO A 263 -2.45 -16.03 -8.11
CA PRO A 263 -3.66 -15.82 -8.90
C PRO A 263 -4.48 -17.10 -8.98
N LEU A 264 -5.80 -16.98 -9.18
CA LEU A 264 -6.62 -18.14 -9.52
C LEU A 264 -6.46 -18.42 -11.01
N SER A 265 -5.86 -19.58 -11.33
CA SER A 265 -5.73 -20.09 -12.69
C SER A 265 -6.64 -21.31 -12.89
N VAL A 266 -7.13 -21.51 -14.11
CA VAL A 266 -7.82 -22.76 -14.47
C VAL A 266 -6.92 -23.98 -14.23
N LEU A 267 -5.60 -23.84 -14.35
CA LEU A 267 -4.64 -24.91 -14.09
C LEU A 267 -4.62 -25.34 -12.62
N ASP A 268 -4.94 -24.46 -11.68
CA ASP A 268 -5.03 -24.81 -10.25
C ASP A 268 -6.17 -25.80 -9.94
N ALA A 269 -7.19 -25.87 -10.81
CA ALA A 269 -8.27 -26.82 -10.72
C ALA A 269 -7.97 -28.16 -11.43
N LEU A 270 -7.01 -28.17 -12.36
CA LEU A 270 -6.68 -29.31 -13.21
C LEU A 270 -5.42 -30.07 -12.78
N GLU A 271 -4.44 -29.37 -12.23
CA GLU A 271 -3.16 -29.97 -11.84
C GLU A 271 -3.09 -30.28 -10.34
N VAL A 272 -3.06 -31.55 -10.01
CA VAL A 272 -2.77 -32.04 -8.67
C VAL A 272 -1.24 -31.96 -8.47
N ASN A 273 -0.76 -31.32 -7.41
CA ASN A 273 0.65 -31.15 -7.05
C ASN A 273 1.41 -30.03 -7.77
N ARG A 274 0.75 -29.02 -8.26
CA ARG A 274 1.43 -27.83 -8.77
C ARG A 274 2.20 -27.14 -7.63
N SER A 275 3.53 -27.05 -7.78
CA SER A 275 4.44 -26.56 -6.73
C SER A 275 4.41 -25.03 -6.52
N MET A 276 3.49 -24.32 -7.15
CA MET A 276 3.39 -22.86 -7.09
C MET A 276 2.88 -22.36 -5.73
N HIS A 277 2.04 -23.14 -5.06
CA HIS A 277 1.43 -22.78 -3.78
C HIS A 277 1.77 -23.80 -2.69
N SER A 278 2.08 -23.32 -1.48
CA SER A 278 2.28 -24.18 -0.31
C SER A 278 1.02 -24.99 0.07
N TRP A 279 -0.15 -24.43 -0.27
CA TRP A 279 -1.45 -25.07 -0.20
C TRP A 279 -2.16 -24.90 -1.54
N GLY A 280 -2.47 -26.01 -2.22
CA GLY A 280 -3.30 -26.00 -3.43
C GLY A 280 -4.75 -25.63 -3.11
N LEU A 281 -5.50 -25.23 -4.13
CA LEU A 281 -6.91 -24.84 -3.96
C LEU A 281 -7.76 -26.05 -3.48
N ASP A 282 -7.59 -27.21 -4.10
CA ASP A 282 -8.26 -28.46 -3.80
C ASP A 282 -8.09 -28.84 -2.31
N THR A 283 -6.83 -28.95 -1.87
CA THR A 283 -6.50 -29.32 -0.49
C THR A 283 -6.96 -28.29 0.53
N SER A 284 -6.95 -27.01 0.17
CA SER A 284 -7.49 -25.94 1.02
C SER A 284 -9.00 -26.10 1.22
N LEU A 285 -9.74 -26.31 0.14
CA LEU A 285 -11.20 -26.48 0.23
C LEU A 285 -11.61 -27.78 0.94
N GLN A 286 -10.87 -28.88 0.72
CA GLN A 286 -11.06 -30.11 1.50
C GLN A 286 -10.85 -29.88 2.99
N TYR A 287 -9.77 -29.19 3.36
CA TYR A 287 -9.47 -28.87 4.75
C TYR A 287 -10.57 -28.03 5.38
N LEU A 288 -10.99 -26.92 4.74
CA LEU A 288 -12.05 -26.05 5.25
C LEU A 288 -13.38 -26.79 5.39
N ASN A 289 -13.71 -27.67 4.43
CA ASN A 289 -14.91 -28.49 4.52
C ASN A 289 -14.84 -29.49 5.68
N ALA A 290 -13.69 -30.14 5.91
CA ALA A 290 -13.48 -31.07 7.01
C ALA A 290 -13.55 -30.37 8.38
N GLN A 291 -13.05 -29.14 8.48
CA GLN A 291 -13.16 -28.31 9.70
C GLN A 291 -14.59 -27.80 9.94
N GLY A 292 -15.44 -27.80 8.91
CA GLY A 292 -16.79 -27.23 8.98
C GLY A 292 -16.85 -25.71 9.08
N GLN A 293 -15.68 -25.02 9.07
CA GLN A 293 -15.55 -23.60 9.28
C GLN A 293 -14.31 -23.04 8.58
N GLY A 294 -14.45 -21.90 7.90
CA GLY A 294 -13.33 -21.18 7.32
C GLY A 294 -13.64 -20.46 6.02
N VAL A 295 -12.65 -19.75 5.48
CA VAL A 295 -12.77 -18.94 4.26
C VAL A 295 -11.63 -19.22 3.29
N ALA A 296 -11.96 -19.47 2.02
CA ALA A 296 -11.01 -19.38 0.92
C ALA A 296 -11.31 -18.13 0.10
N VAL A 297 -10.36 -17.18 0.06
CA VAL A 297 -10.42 -15.98 -0.79
C VAL A 297 -9.66 -16.28 -2.07
N LEU A 298 -10.35 -16.15 -3.19
CA LEU A 298 -9.80 -16.33 -4.54
C LEU A 298 -9.67 -14.96 -5.20
N LEU A 299 -8.44 -14.52 -5.38
CA LEU A 299 -8.16 -13.21 -5.97
C LEU A 299 -7.99 -13.33 -7.49
N ASN A 300 -8.40 -12.28 -8.19
CA ASN A 300 -8.24 -12.16 -9.64
C ASN A 300 -8.81 -13.37 -10.40
N CYS A 301 -10.12 -13.61 -10.26
CA CYS A 301 -10.82 -14.74 -10.90
C CYS A 301 -10.90 -14.67 -12.43
N GLY A 302 -10.36 -13.62 -13.06
CA GLY A 302 -10.29 -13.44 -14.51
C GLY A 302 -8.85 -13.52 -15.03
N GLU A 303 -8.37 -14.72 -15.36
CA GLU A 303 -7.05 -14.91 -15.96
C GLU A 303 -7.04 -14.46 -17.42
N SER A 304 -6.06 -13.66 -17.83
CA SER A 304 -5.89 -13.28 -19.23
C SER A 304 -5.27 -14.42 -20.07
N ALA A 305 -5.55 -14.45 -21.37
CA ALA A 305 -4.99 -15.44 -22.27
C ALA A 305 -3.45 -15.51 -22.20
N GLY A 306 -2.79 -14.35 -22.11
CA GLY A 306 -1.32 -14.28 -21.99
C GLY A 306 -0.80 -14.89 -20.69
N GLN A 307 -1.50 -14.71 -19.58
CA GLN A 307 -1.15 -15.30 -18.29
C GLN A 307 -1.30 -16.84 -18.34
N LEU A 308 -2.40 -17.33 -18.91
CA LEU A 308 -2.64 -18.77 -19.06
C LEU A 308 -1.56 -19.43 -19.94
N LEU A 309 -1.22 -18.83 -21.08
CA LEU A 309 -0.18 -19.34 -21.98
C LEU A 309 1.18 -19.39 -21.27
N ALA A 310 1.60 -18.32 -20.61
CA ALA A 310 2.86 -18.28 -19.88
C ALA A 310 2.95 -19.34 -18.77
N GLN A 311 1.83 -19.59 -18.09
CA GLN A 311 1.75 -20.61 -17.06
C GLN A 311 1.78 -22.04 -17.65
N PHE A 312 1.10 -22.25 -18.77
CA PHE A 312 1.02 -23.56 -19.45
C PHE A 312 2.38 -23.99 -20.03
N GLU A 313 3.09 -23.09 -20.68
CA GLU A 313 4.39 -23.36 -21.29
C GLU A 313 5.51 -23.62 -20.28
N GLY A 314 5.27 -23.43 -18.98
CA GLY A 314 6.30 -23.51 -17.95
C GLY A 314 7.38 -22.42 -18.09
N SER A 315 7.20 -21.49 -19.03
CA SER A 315 8.10 -20.37 -19.32
C SER A 315 8.14 -19.35 -18.16
N ALA A 316 7.27 -19.50 -17.18
CA ALA A 316 7.39 -18.84 -15.87
C ALA A 316 8.73 -19.13 -15.14
N ARG A 317 9.57 -20.05 -15.67
CA ARG A 317 10.94 -20.27 -15.22
C ARG A 317 11.99 -19.37 -15.89
N SER A 318 11.75 -18.82 -17.06
CA SER A 318 12.74 -18.05 -17.83
C SER A 318 12.34 -16.61 -18.15
N ALA A 319 11.05 -16.27 -18.18
CA ALA A 319 10.56 -14.92 -18.29
C ALA A 319 9.95 -14.54 -16.94
N GLN A 320 10.82 -14.09 -16.01
CA GLN A 320 10.43 -13.23 -14.92
C GLN A 320 9.13 -13.62 -14.20
N ALA A 321 9.11 -14.84 -13.65
CA ALA A 321 8.29 -15.07 -12.48
C ALA A 321 8.58 -13.90 -11.53
N PRO A 322 7.58 -13.14 -11.05
CA PRO A 322 7.83 -12.27 -9.92
C PRO A 322 8.55 -13.13 -8.90
N GLU A 323 9.71 -12.65 -8.42
CA GLU A 323 10.59 -13.38 -7.50
C GLU A 323 9.72 -14.10 -6.48
N ARG A 324 9.94 -15.41 -6.33
CA ARG A 324 9.17 -16.27 -5.42
C ARG A 324 9.06 -15.57 -4.06
N GLY A 325 7.87 -15.07 -3.71
CA GLY A 325 7.60 -14.45 -2.41
C GLY A 325 6.96 -13.06 -2.43
N ARG A 326 6.87 -12.38 -3.56
CA ARG A 326 6.18 -11.08 -3.63
C ARG A 326 4.73 -11.26 -4.07
N MET A 327 3.85 -11.44 -3.08
CA MET A 327 2.45 -11.09 -3.26
C MET A 327 2.39 -9.57 -3.44
N ASP A 328 1.72 -9.10 -4.47
CA ASP A 328 1.50 -7.67 -4.68
C ASP A 328 0.85 -7.08 -3.42
N LEU A 329 1.41 -6.00 -2.86
CA LEU A 329 0.87 -5.34 -1.67
C LEU A 329 -0.61 -4.96 -1.84
N ARG A 330 -1.04 -4.70 -3.08
CA ARG A 330 -2.43 -4.51 -3.45
C ARG A 330 -3.29 -5.73 -3.15
N SER A 331 -2.83 -6.92 -3.48
CA SER A 331 -3.54 -8.18 -3.24
C SER A 331 -3.77 -8.44 -1.75
N TYR A 332 -2.82 -8.02 -0.89
CA TYR A 332 -3.00 -8.07 0.56
C TYR A 332 -4.16 -7.17 1.02
N GLY A 333 -4.22 -5.93 0.52
CA GLY A 333 -5.29 -4.99 0.86
C GLY A 333 -6.67 -5.49 0.44
N ILE A 334 -6.78 -6.01 -0.79
CA ILE A 334 -8.02 -6.62 -1.30
C ILE A 334 -8.42 -7.84 -0.46
N GLY A 335 -7.48 -8.75 -0.22
CA GLY A 335 -7.71 -9.96 0.58
C GLY A 335 -8.19 -9.62 2.00
N ALA A 336 -7.56 -8.64 2.64
CA ALA A 336 -7.92 -8.19 3.98
C ALA A 336 -9.34 -7.59 4.02
N GLN A 337 -9.71 -6.74 3.06
CA GLN A 337 -11.06 -6.18 2.97
C GLN A 337 -12.12 -7.27 2.75
N ILE A 338 -11.85 -8.26 1.88
CA ILE A 338 -12.77 -9.39 1.67
C ILE A 338 -12.96 -10.20 2.96
N LEU A 339 -11.88 -10.49 3.69
CA LEU A 339 -11.96 -11.22 4.96
C LEU A 339 -12.78 -10.46 6.00
N ARG A 340 -12.60 -9.14 6.10
CA ARG A 340 -13.43 -8.28 6.96
C ARG A 340 -14.91 -8.34 6.59
N GLU A 341 -15.25 -8.26 5.31
CA GLU A 341 -16.61 -8.38 4.79
C GLU A 341 -17.21 -9.77 5.06
N CYS A 342 -16.38 -10.81 5.19
CA CYS A 342 -16.78 -12.15 5.63
C CYS A 342 -16.87 -12.28 7.16
N GLY A 343 -16.60 -11.22 7.94
CA GLY A 343 -16.67 -11.20 9.40
C GLY A 343 -15.49 -11.86 10.10
N VAL A 344 -14.37 -12.04 9.41
CA VAL A 344 -13.11 -12.53 10.01
C VAL A 344 -12.45 -11.41 10.83
N HIS A 345 -11.97 -11.73 12.03
CA HIS A 345 -11.19 -10.85 12.90
C HIS A 345 -9.88 -11.51 13.31
N LYS A 346 -9.94 -12.78 13.73
CA LYS A 346 -8.79 -13.61 14.06
C LYS A 346 -8.68 -14.74 13.07
N MET A 347 -7.47 -15.05 12.63
CA MET A 347 -7.29 -16.06 11.60
C MET A 347 -6.02 -16.89 11.76
N LYS A 348 -6.13 -18.17 11.34
CA LYS A 348 -5.00 -19.06 11.08
C LYS A 348 -4.87 -19.25 9.57
N LEU A 349 -3.72 -18.84 9.01
CA LEU A 349 -3.48 -18.91 7.58
C LEU A 349 -3.03 -20.31 7.15
N LEU A 350 -3.68 -20.85 6.11
CA LEU A 350 -3.21 -22.05 5.43
C LEU A 350 -2.02 -21.67 4.53
N GLY A 351 -0.82 -21.91 5.04
CA GLY A 351 0.42 -21.53 4.36
C GLY A 351 1.66 -21.66 5.24
N GLN A 352 2.80 -21.31 4.67
CA GLN A 352 4.05 -21.16 5.43
C GLN A 352 4.08 -19.81 6.15
N PRO A 353 4.69 -19.72 7.34
CA PRO A 353 4.93 -18.45 8.01
C PRO A 353 5.66 -17.47 7.09
N ARG A 354 5.16 -16.25 6.98
CA ARG A 354 5.76 -15.17 6.21
C ARG A 354 5.41 -13.82 6.82
N ARG A 355 6.22 -12.82 6.54
CA ARG A 355 5.89 -11.44 6.92
C ARG A 355 4.70 -10.96 6.12
N MET A 356 3.72 -10.41 6.81
CA MET A 356 2.47 -9.89 6.23
C MET A 356 2.32 -8.43 6.64
N PRO A 357 2.23 -7.51 5.68
CA PRO A 357 2.09 -6.08 6.01
C PRO A 357 0.67 -5.74 6.51
N SER A 358 0.59 -4.83 7.46
CA SER A 358 -0.60 -4.03 7.82
C SER A 358 -1.93 -4.77 8.07
N MET A 359 -1.93 -6.05 8.49
CA MET A 359 -3.18 -6.74 8.82
C MET A 359 -3.92 -6.07 9.98
N ALA A 360 -3.19 -5.53 10.97
CA ALA A 360 -3.75 -4.81 12.10
C ALA A 360 -4.57 -3.57 11.66
N GLY A 361 -4.12 -2.84 10.65
CA GLY A 361 -4.84 -1.70 10.06
C GLY A 361 -6.23 -2.07 9.52
N TYR A 362 -6.41 -3.31 9.08
CA TYR A 362 -7.72 -3.84 8.69
C TYR A 362 -8.52 -4.44 9.85
N GLY A 363 -8.00 -4.41 11.08
CA GLY A 363 -8.60 -5.06 12.24
C GLY A 363 -8.61 -6.59 12.13
N LEU A 364 -7.59 -7.14 11.48
CA LEU A 364 -7.33 -8.57 11.35
C LEU A 364 -6.11 -8.95 12.21
N GLU A 365 -6.21 -10.06 12.92
CA GLU A 365 -5.14 -10.65 13.72
C GLU A 365 -4.77 -12.03 13.14
N ILE A 366 -3.49 -12.21 12.80
CA ILE A 366 -2.96 -13.53 12.45
C ILE A 366 -2.50 -14.22 13.73
N THR A 367 -3.24 -15.22 14.19
CA THR A 367 -2.95 -15.96 15.42
C THR A 367 -2.03 -17.16 15.17
N GLY A 368 -1.83 -17.57 13.91
CA GLY A 368 -0.95 -18.67 13.55
C GLY A 368 -1.05 -19.09 12.10
N TYR A 369 -0.31 -20.18 11.80
CA TYR A 369 -0.26 -20.79 10.47
C TYR A 369 -0.61 -22.26 10.55
N ILE A 370 -1.31 -22.74 9.53
CA ILE A 370 -1.60 -24.15 9.32
C ILE A 370 -0.69 -24.62 8.18
N THR A 371 0.33 -25.38 8.53
CA THR A 371 1.31 -25.91 7.57
C THR A 371 0.92 -27.33 7.16
N LYS A 372 1.24 -27.71 5.90
CA LYS A 372 1.20 -29.14 5.51
C LYS A 372 2.42 -29.83 6.11
N GLU A 373 2.20 -30.96 6.75
CA GLU A 373 3.25 -31.90 7.11
C GLU A 373 3.87 -32.54 5.86
#